data_35da0f9295716eecbcf214efe41e3f44
#
_entry.id   35da0f9295716eecbcf214efe41e3f44
#
_cell.length_a   1.000
_cell.length_b   1.000
_cell.length_c   1.000
_cell.angle_alpha   90.00
_cell.angle_beta   90.00
_cell.angle_gamma   90.00
#
_symmetry.space_group_name_H-M   'P 1'
#
loop_
_entity.id
_entity.type
_entity.pdbx_description
1 polymer ?
#
loop_
_entity_poly.entity_id
_entity_poly.type
_entity_poly.pdbx_seq_one_letter_code
_entity_poly.pdbx_strand_id
1 'polypeptide(L)'
;MASADGAGAPAEAALDARDGRYLRQAIALADRGRARGNRPFGAVAVLPDGTVLGEAFCDTAETGDCTGHAETGLVRRISPLHGRETLAAATLYSSAEPCVMCAGAIFWSGIGRVVYGIDAVRLRAFRGERAEQKDAELSCRDVFRASPHPIECIGPALVDEASRSHRGAWKA
;
A
#
# COMPACT_ATOMS: atom_id res chain seq x y z
N MET A 1 -9.50 -18.15 -23.33
CA MET A 1 -9.67 -16.67 -23.22
C MET A 1 -10.92 -16.46 -22.36
N ALA A 2 -10.74 -16.29 -21.05
CA ALA A 2 -11.84 -15.92 -20.17
C ALA A 2 -11.95 -14.41 -20.18
N SER A 3 -13.09 -13.88 -20.62
CA SER A 3 -13.48 -12.50 -20.56
C SER A 3 -13.44 -12.02 -19.11
N ALA A 4 -12.63 -11.02 -18.84
CA ALA A 4 -12.68 -10.27 -17.58
C ALA A 4 -13.98 -9.44 -17.58
N ASP A 5 -15.08 -10.08 -17.14
CA ASP A 5 -16.30 -9.37 -16.82
C ASP A 5 -16.02 -8.41 -15.67
N GLY A 6 -16.39 -7.14 -15.88
CA GLY A 6 -16.10 -6.02 -15.02
C GLY A 6 -16.47 -6.25 -13.55
N ALA A 7 -15.53 -6.73 -12.78
CA ALA A 7 -15.65 -6.74 -11.33
C ALA A 7 -15.71 -5.28 -10.87
N GLY A 8 -16.87 -4.83 -10.40
CA GLY A 8 -17.04 -3.53 -9.79
C GLY A 8 -16.04 -3.34 -8.65
N ALA A 9 -15.75 -2.07 -8.32
CA ALA A 9 -14.82 -1.77 -7.23
C ALA A 9 -15.27 -2.46 -5.93
N PRO A 10 -14.34 -3.06 -5.15
CA PRO A 10 -14.69 -3.82 -3.95
C PRO A 10 -15.35 -2.92 -2.89
N ALA A 11 -16.19 -3.52 -2.04
CA ALA A 11 -16.83 -2.81 -0.94
C ALA A 11 -15.77 -2.31 0.07
N GLU A 12 -16.05 -1.17 0.68
CA GLU A 12 -15.18 -0.58 1.71
C GLU A 12 -15.24 -1.40 3.00
N ALA A 13 -14.07 -1.70 3.58
CA ALA A 13 -13.95 -2.42 4.83
C ALA A 13 -14.17 -1.49 6.02
N ALA A 14 -14.90 -1.96 7.04
CA ALA A 14 -14.98 -1.29 8.33
C ALA A 14 -13.67 -1.48 9.11
N LEU A 15 -13.19 -0.40 9.71
CA LEU A 15 -11.98 -0.38 10.53
C LEU A 15 -12.32 -0.11 12.00
N ASP A 16 -11.54 -0.67 12.90
CA ASP A 16 -11.51 -0.22 14.29
C ASP A 16 -10.79 1.14 14.41
N ALA A 17 -10.84 1.73 15.60
CA ALA A 17 -10.25 3.05 15.84
C ALA A 17 -8.72 3.05 15.65
N ARG A 18 -8.06 1.95 15.96
CA ARG A 18 -6.62 1.79 15.82
C ARG A 18 -6.22 1.73 14.36
N ASP A 19 -6.85 0.86 13.58
CA ASP A 19 -6.59 0.73 12.14
C ASP A 19 -6.89 2.05 11.41
N GLY A 20 -7.99 2.71 11.75
CA GLY A 20 -8.33 4.01 11.20
C GLY A 20 -7.28 5.09 11.47
N ARG A 21 -6.69 5.10 12.69
CA ARG A 21 -5.61 6.02 13.05
C ARG A 21 -4.36 5.82 12.19
N TYR A 22 -3.86 4.59 12.11
CA TYR A 22 -2.61 4.33 11.38
C TYR A 22 -2.78 4.37 9.87
N LEU A 23 -3.96 4.03 9.34
CA LEU A 23 -4.24 4.23 7.93
C LEU A 23 -4.24 5.72 7.55
N ARG A 24 -4.80 6.60 8.41
CA ARG A 24 -4.69 8.06 8.21
C ARG A 24 -3.24 8.55 8.30
N GLN A 25 -2.41 7.94 9.13
CA GLN A 25 -0.97 8.24 9.17
C GLN A 25 -0.28 7.89 7.84
N ALA A 26 -0.60 6.73 7.25
CA ALA A 26 -0.11 6.35 5.93
C ALA A 26 -0.60 7.32 4.83
N ILE A 27 -1.86 7.77 4.90
CA ILE A 27 -2.42 8.78 3.98
C ILE A 27 -1.69 10.12 4.13
N ALA A 28 -1.41 10.56 5.35
CA ALA A 28 -0.65 11.80 5.59
C ALA A 28 0.79 11.70 5.06
N LEU A 29 1.41 10.52 5.10
CA LEU A 29 2.71 10.28 4.47
C LEU A 29 2.63 10.38 2.95
N ALA A 30 1.54 9.92 2.33
CA ALA A 30 1.30 10.10 0.90
C ALA A 30 1.24 11.59 0.51
N ASP A 31 0.55 12.42 1.31
CA ASP A 31 0.49 13.87 1.11
C ASP A 31 1.88 14.52 1.25
N ARG A 32 2.67 14.07 2.23
CA ARG A 32 4.07 14.53 2.39
C ARG A 32 4.95 14.20 1.19
N GLY A 33 4.84 12.97 0.67
CA GLY A 33 5.55 12.55 -0.54
C GLY A 33 5.14 13.40 -1.75
N ARG A 34 3.84 13.64 -1.92
CA ARG A 34 3.30 14.51 -2.97
C ARG A 34 3.82 15.95 -2.88
N ALA A 35 3.87 16.51 -1.68
CA ALA A 35 4.39 17.86 -1.45
C ALA A 35 5.87 18.01 -1.84
N ARG A 36 6.61 16.90 -1.89
CA ARG A 36 8.01 16.82 -2.35
C ARG A 36 8.14 16.48 -3.84
N GLY A 37 7.03 16.42 -4.57
CA GLY A 37 7.02 16.12 -6.01
C GLY A 37 6.96 14.64 -6.36
N ASN A 38 6.83 13.75 -5.37
CA ASN A 38 6.69 12.33 -5.59
C ASN A 38 5.23 11.91 -5.85
N ARG A 39 5.04 10.64 -6.23
CA ARG A 39 3.71 10.05 -6.29
C ARG A 39 3.11 9.93 -4.88
N PRO A 40 1.77 10.12 -4.72
CA PRO A 40 1.12 10.18 -3.42
C PRO A 40 0.87 8.79 -2.81
N PHE A 41 1.92 8.15 -2.34
CA PHE A 41 1.86 6.88 -1.63
C PHE A 41 2.63 6.97 -0.33
N GLY A 42 2.06 6.41 0.74
CA GLY A 42 2.67 6.38 2.05
C GLY A 42 2.39 5.07 2.77
N ALA A 43 3.29 4.66 3.64
CA ALA A 43 3.16 3.44 4.42
C ALA A 43 3.77 3.59 5.82
N VAL A 44 3.20 2.88 6.80
CA VAL A 44 3.71 2.78 8.16
C VAL A 44 3.57 1.34 8.67
N ALA A 45 4.57 0.84 9.41
CA ALA A 45 4.53 -0.47 10.04
C ALA A 45 4.46 -0.33 11.56
N VAL A 46 3.54 -1.05 12.20
CA VAL A 46 3.20 -0.86 13.61
C VAL A 46 3.00 -2.21 14.31
N LEU A 47 3.58 -2.37 15.50
CA LEU A 47 3.37 -3.54 16.36
C LEU A 47 2.04 -3.47 17.11
N PRO A 48 1.56 -4.59 17.67
CA PRO A 48 0.30 -4.64 18.45
C PRO A 48 0.25 -3.66 19.63
N ASP A 49 1.38 -3.36 20.26
CA ASP A 49 1.48 -2.40 21.37
C ASP A 49 1.46 -0.93 20.92
N GLY A 50 1.45 -0.66 19.61
CA GLY A 50 1.48 0.68 19.04
C GLY A 50 2.88 1.19 18.69
N THR A 51 3.92 0.40 18.92
CA THR A 51 5.29 0.76 18.52
C THR A 51 5.37 0.86 17.00
N VAL A 52 5.78 2.03 16.50
CA VAL A 52 6.01 2.27 15.07
C VAL A 52 7.40 1.78 14.71
N LEU A 53 7.48 0.76 13.86
CA LEU A 53 8.76 0.21 13.36
C LEU A 53 9.40 1.10 12.29
N GLY A 54 8.59 1.82 11.53
CA GLY A 54 9.06 2.74 10.51
C GLY A 54 7.93 3.33 9.68
N GLU A 55 8.28 4.37 8.93
CA GLU A 55 7.41 5.12 8.02
C GLU A 55 8.13 5.36 6.69
N ALA A 56 7.37 5.43 5.59
CA ALA A 56 7.87 5.78 4.29
C ALA A 56 6.82 6.46 3.42
N PHE A 57 7.26 7.25 2.47
CA PHE A 57 6.49 7.67 1.32
C PHE A 57 7.26 7.31 0.03
N CYS A 58 6.55 7.28 -1.09
CA CYS A 58 7.15 7.02 -2.40
C CYS A 58 8.19 8.10 -2.72
N ASP A 59 9.41 7.69 -3.11
CA ASP A 59 10.52 8.59 -3.43
C ASP A 59 11.06 8.40 -4.87
N THR A 60 10.28 7.75 -5.73
CA THR A 60 10.68 7.44 -7.11
C THR A 60 11.10 8.66 -7.93
N ALA A 61 10.47 9.84 -7.71
CA ALA A 61 10.81 11.05 -8.44
C ALA A 61 12.10 11.71 -7.92
N GLU A 62 12.38 11.58 -6.62
CA GLU A 62 13.61 12.13 -6.02
C GLU A 62 14.84 11.28 -6.33
N THR A 63 14.67 9.96 -6.34
CA THR A 63 15.79 9.01 -6.43
C THR A 63 16.03 8.48 -7.84
N GLY A 64 15.01 8.53 -8.71
CA GLY A 64 15.03 7.83 -10.01
C GLY A 64 14.90 6.30 -9.91
N ASP A 65 14.76 5.75 -8.68
CA ASP A 65 14.58 4.32 -8.46
C ASP A 65 13.12 3.92 -8.68
N CYS A 66 12.85 3.15 -9.74
CA CYS A 66 11.48 2.67 -10.04
C CYS A 66 10.91 1.76 -8.93
N THR A 67 11.74 1.22 -8.03
CA THR A 67 11.33 0.42 -6.87
C THR A 67 11.08 1.25 -5.62
N GLY A 68 11.30 2.55 -5.64
CA GLY A 68 11.15 3.49 -4.53
C GLY A 68 9.69 3.71 -4.10
N HIS A 69 8.89 2.64 -4.03
CA HIS A 69 7.53 2.67 -3.50
C HIS A 69 7.54 2.73 -1.97
N ALA A 70 6.50 3.32 -1.38
CA ALA A 70 6.41 3.51 0.06
C ALA A 70 6.56 2.21 0.84
N GLU A 71 5.85 1.16 0.44
CA GLU A 71 5.84 -0.13 1.12
C GLU A 71 7.19 -0.84 0.96
N THR A 72 7.73 -0.90 -0.25
CA THR A 72 9.04 -1.54 -0.52
C THR A 72 10.16 -0.79 0.20
N GLY A 73 10.15 0.54 0.17
CA GLY A 73 11.10 1.37 0.90
C GLY A 73 11.02 1.18 2.42
N LEU A 74 9.79 1.04 2.95
CA LEU A 74 9.57 0.72 4.36
C LEU A 74 10.13 -0.65 4.72
N VAL A 75 9.75 -1.70 3.97
CA VAL A 75 10.21 -3.07 4.19
C VAL A 75 11.73 -3.16 4.16
N ARG A 76 12.39 -2.53 3.18
CA ARG A 76 13.86 -2.51 3.07
C ARG A 76 14.54 -1.89 4.29
N ARG A 77 13.90 -0.91 4.95
CA ARG A 77 14.46 -0.25 6.13
C ARG A 77 14.26 -1.04 7.40
N ILE A 78 13.09 -1.66 7.58
CA ILE A 78 12.77 -2.34 8.84
C ILE A 78 13.23 -3.80 8.89
N SER A 79 13.27 -4.52 7.76
CA SER A 79 13.62 -5.96 7.75
C SER A 79 15.01 -6.26 8.31
N PRO A 80 16.07 -5.48 8.06
CA PRO A 80 17.38 -5.74 8.65
C PRO A 80 17.47 -5.49 10.16
N LEU A 81 16.50 -4.74 10.71
CA LEU A 81 16.51 -4.28 12.10
C LEU A 81 15.65 -5.17 13.02
N HIS A 82 14.75 -5.97 12.45
CA HIS A 82 13.76 -6.73 13.21
C HIS A 82 13.72 -8.20 12.77
N GLY A 83 13.67 -9.10 13.73
CA GLY A 83 13.54 -10.53 13.48
C GLY A 83 12.17 -10.88 12.87
N ARG A 84 12.10 -12.06 12.24
CA ARG A 84 10.90 -12.57 11.55
C ARG A 84 9.66 -12.61 12.46
N GLU A 85 9.83 -12.97 13.72
CA GLU A 85 8.73 -13.03 14.70
C GLU A 85 8.13 -11.64 14.96
N THR A 86 8.98 -10.62 15.13
CA THR A 86 8.55 -9.22 15.29
C THR A 86 7.80 -8.73 14.05
N LEU A 87 8.32 -9.02 12.86
CA LEU A 87 7.68 -8.63 11.60
C LEU A 87 6.36 -9.36 11.37
N ALA A 88 6.25 -10.63 11.76
CA ALA A 88 5.00 -11.39 11.67
C ALA A 88 3.90 -10.82 12.57
N ALA A 89 4.23 -10.20 13.69
CA ALA A 89 3.29 -9.52 14.55
C ALA A 89 2.92 -8.10 14.07
N ALA A 90 3.69 -7.53 13.13
CA ALA A 90 3.46 -6.17 12.64
C ALA A 90 2.28 -6.08 11.68
N THR A 91 1.61 -4.93 11.68
CA THR A 91 0.67 -4.50 10.65
C THR A 91 1.32 -3.42 9.79
N LEU A 92 1.32 -3.61 8.48
CA LEU A 92 1.66 -2.58 7.51
C LEU A 92 0.40 -1.88 7.05
N TYR A 93 0.34 -0.58 7.26
CA TYR A 93 -0.72 0.30 6.74
C TYR A 93 -0.20 1.00 5.48
N SER A 94 -0.94 0.93 4.40
CA SER A 94 -0.62 1.59 3.13
C SER A 94 -1.75 2.50 2.67
N SER A 95 -1.43 3.69 2.19
CA SER A 95 -2.43 4.61 1.66
C SER A 95 -3.18 4.08 0.44
N ALA A 96 -2.59 3.13 -0.28
CA ALA A 96 -3.19 2.47 -1.44
C ALA A 96 -2.92 0.96 -1.40
N GLU A 97 -3.67 0.19 -2.19
CA GLU A 97 -3.42 -1.24 -2.36
C GLU A 97 -1.98 -1.48 -2.83
N PRO A 98 -1.19 -2.32 -2.11
CA PRO A 98 0.16 -2.66 -2.53
C PRO A 98 0.19 -3.27 -3.93
N CYS A 99 1.02 -2.76 -4.82
CA CYS A 99 1.24 -3.38 -6.13
C CYS A 99 1.94 -4.75 -5.99
N VAL A 100 2.03 -5.51 -7.07
CA VAL A 100 2.64 -6.85 -7.07
C VAL A 100 4.06 -6.87 -6.51
N MET A 101 4.88 -5.85 -6.79
CA MET A 101 6.24 -5.72 -6.25
C MET A 101 6.22 -5.51 -4.74
N CYS A 102 5.37 -4.60 -4.26
CA CYS A 102 5.23 -4.31 -2.83
C CYS A 102 4.64 -5.50 -2.07
N ALA A 103 3.63 -6.18 -2.65
CA ALA A 103 3.06 -7.40 -2.08
C ALA A 103 4.13 -8.50 -1.94
N GLY A 104 4.99 -8.67 -2.94
CA GLY A 104 6.15 -9.56 -2.87
C GLY A 104 7.13 -9.17 -1.77
N ALA A 105 7.45 -7.88 -1.61
CA ALA A 105 8.32 -7.41 -0.54
C ALA A 105 7.72 -7.68 0.84
N ILE A 106 6.42 -7.45 1.03
CA ILE A 106 5.69 -7.76 2.26
C ILE A 106 5.74 -9.26 2.55
N PHE A 107 5.47 -10.10 1.57
CA PHE A 107 5.59 -11.55 1.70
C PHE A 107 6.98 -11.98 2.18
N TRP A 108 8.04 -11.50 1.53
CA TRP A 108 9.41 -11.86 1.88
C TRP A 108 9.85 -11.35 3.25
N SER A 109 9.32 -10.21 3.70
CA SER A 109 9.59 -9.67 5.04
C SER A 109 8.98 -10.51 6.17
N GLY A 110 7.90 -11.24 5.86
CA GLY A 110 7.14 -12.01 6.85
C GLY A 110 6.11 -11.19 7.62
N ILE A 111 5.81 -9.94 7.23
CA ILE A 111 4.74 -9.14 7.83
C ILE A 111 3.41 -9.89 7.74
N GLY A 112 2.72 -10.04 8.87
CA GLY A 112 1.54 -10.89 8.97
C GLY A 112 0.21 -10.19 8.67
N ARG A 113 0.17 -8.85 8.58
CA ARG A 113 -1.06 -8.11 8.37
C ARG A 113 -0.87 -6.85 7.54
N VAL A 114 -1.81 -6.59 6.63
CA VAL A 114 -1.84 -5.40 5.78
C VAL A 114 -3.22 -4.75 5.86
N VAL A 115 -3.24 -3.43 6.01
CA VAL A 115 -4.45 -2.58 5.91
C VAL A 115 -4.18 -1.52 4.86
N TYR A 116 -5.07 -1.38 3.86
CA TYR A 116 -4.84 -0.39 2.80
C TYR A 116 -6.05 0.49 2.52
N GLY A 117 -5.77 1.68 1.99
CA GLY A 117 -6.73 2.72 1.66
C GLY A 117 -7.45 2.48 0.33
N ILE A 118 -7.10 3.25 -0.69
CA ILE A 118 -7.72 3.12 -2.01
C ILE A 118 -7.25 1.84 -2.72
N ASP A 119 -8.18 1.12 -3.35
CA ASP A 119 -7.87 -0.05 -4.17
C ASP A 119 -7.33 0.32 -5.56
N ALA A 120 -6.71 -0.66 -6.22
CA ALA A 120 -6.10 -0.49 -7.53
C ALA A 120 -7.11 -0.12 -8.63
N VAL A 121 -8.37 -0.59 -8.52
CA VAL A 121 -9.43 -0.30 -9.51
C VAL A 121 -9.78 1.19 -9.49
N ARG A 122 -10.05 1.73 -8.29
CA ARG A 122 -10.34 3.17 -8.11
C ARG A 122 -9.13 4.03 -8.43
N LEU A 123 -7.93 3.57 -8.08
CA LEU A 123 -6.68 4.29 -8.34
C LEU A 123 -6.43 4.49 -9.84
N ARG A 124 -6.75 3.48 -10.67
CA ARG A 124 -6.64 3.60 -12.14
C ARG A 124 -7.49 4.74 -12.70
N ALA A 125 -8.67 5.00 -12.14
CA ALA A 125 -9.51 6.10 -12.57
C ALA A 125 -8.84 7.48 -12.39
N PHE A 126 -7.96 7.65 -11.39
CA PHE A 126 -7.17 8.87 -11.22
C PHE A 126 -5.98 8.99 -12.17
N ARG A 127 -5.40 7.86 -12.57
CA ARG A 127 -4.23 7.83 -13.46
C ARG A 127 -4.58 8.05 -14.94
N GLY A 128 -5.83 7.77 -15.33
CA GLY A 128 -6.23 7.72 -16.72
C GLY A 128 -5.68 6.49 -17.47
N GLU A 129 -6.15 6.30 -18.69
CA GLU A 129 -5.75 5.18 -19.55
C GLU A 129 -4.49 5.54 -20.35
N ARG A 130 -3.33 5.49 -19.74
CA ARG A 130 -2.06 5.58 -20.47
C ARG A 130 -1.50 4.19 -20.74
N ALA A 131 -1.15 3.91 -21.99
CA ALA A 131 -0.62 2.61 -22.39
C ALA A 131 0.66 2.22 -21.65
N GLU A 132 1.51 3.20 -21.33
CA GLU A 132 2.78 3.04 -20.59
C GLU A 132 2.63 2.91 -19.06
N GLN A 133 1.43 3.09 -18.54
CA GLN A 133 1.13 3.03 -17.10
C GLN A 133 0.21 1.86 -16.74
N LYS A 134 0.20 0.81 -17.53
CA LYS A 134 -0.53 -0.40 -17.18
C LYS A 134 0.10 -1.04 -15.97
N ASP A 135 -0.63 -1.03 -14.85
CA ASP A 135 -0.29 -1.85 -13.69
C ASP A 135 -0.46 -3.33 -14.04
N ALA A 136 0.34 -4.17 -13.40
CA ALA A 136 0.04 -5.60 -13.41
C ALA A 136 -1.35 -5.79 -12.77
N GLU A 137 -2.27 -6.40 -13.51
CA GLU A 137 -3.65 -6.66 -13.03
C GLU A 137 -3.68 -7.83 -12.05
N LEU A 138 -2.85 -7.75 -11.01
CA LEU A 138 -2.75 -8.73 -9.94
C LEU A 138 -2.92 -8.01 -8.61
N SER A 139 -3.98 -8.34 -7.88
CA SER A 139 -4.21 -7.81 -6.54
C SER A 139 -3.14 -8.31 -5.56
N CYS A 140 -2.78 -7.48 -4.58
CA CYS A 140 -1.95 -7.94 -3.47
C CYS A 140 -2.53 -9.16 -2.76
N ARG A 141 -3.87 -9.31 -2.76
CA ARG A 141 -4.58 -10.46 -2.20
C ARG A 141 -4.24 -11.77 -2.89
N ASP A 142 -3.98 -11.74 -4.20
CA ASP A 142 -3.60 -12.94 -4.95
C ASP A 142 -2.20 -13.41 -4.56
N VAL A 143 -1.28 -12.47 -4.37
CA VAL A 143 0.06 -12.74 -3.85
C VAL A 143 -0.02 -13.32 -2.43
N PHE A 144 -0.81 -12.71 -1.56
CA PHE A 144 -0.95 -13.15 -0.16
C PHE A 144 -1.66 -14.51 -0.04
N ARG A 145 -2.64 -14.79 -0.91
CA ARG A 145 -3.33 -16.09 -0.97
C ARG A 145 -2.38 -17.23 -1.39
N ALA A 146 -1.39 -16.93 -2.24
CA ALA A 146 -0.37 -17.89 -2.64
C ALA A 146 0.73 -18.10 -1.58
N SER A 147 0.73 -17.30 -0.50
CA SER A 147 1.70 -17.42 0.59
C SER A 147 1.46 -18.70 1.40
N PRO A 148 2.52 -19.46 1.74
CA PRO A 148 2.41 -20.59 2.67
C PRO A 148 2.13 -20.15 4.12
N HIS A 149 2.28 -18.86 4.42
CA HIS A 149 1.97 -18.25 5.70
C HIS A 149 0.80 -17.28 5.54
N PRO A 150 -0.19 -17.29 6.45
CA PRO A 150 -1.33 -16.39 6.36
C PRO A 150 -0.87 -14.93 6.47
N ILE A 151 -1.32 -14.09 5.54
CA ILE A 151 -1.19 -12.64 5.58
C ILE A 151 -2.61 -12.08 5.58
N GLU A 152 -3.03 -11.52 6.70
CA GLU A 152 -4.33 -10.86 6.79
C GLU A 152 -4.31 -9.59 5.95
N CYS A 153 -5.33 -9.40 5.11
CA CYS A 153 -5.40 -8.25 4.21
C CYS A 153 -6.76 -7.58 4.29
N ILE A 154 -6.81 -6.37 4.82
CA ILE A 154 -8.00 -5.55 5.03
C ILE A 154 -7.95 -4.33 4.11
N GLY A 155 -9.02 -4.09 3.40
CA GLY A 155 -9.18 -2.95 2.49
C GLY A 155 -10.10 -3.29 1.32
N PRO A 156 -10.47 -2.31 0.50
CA PRO A 156 -10.15 -0.89 0.69
C PRO A 156 -10.86 -0.31 1.92
N ALA A 157 -10.29 0.77 2.51
CA ALA A 157 -10.87 1.46 3.64
C ALA A 157 -10.50 2.95 3.62
N LEU A 158 -11.32 3.81 4.24
CA LEU A 158 -11.15 5.26 4.19
C LEU A 158 -10.93 5.78 2.76
N VAL A 159 -11.66 5.20 1.80
CA VAL A 159 -11.45 5.41 0.36
C VAL A 159 -11.52 6.89 -0.01
N ASP A 160 -12.48 7.63 0.53
CA ASP A 160 -12.61 9.06 0.25
C ASP A 160 -11.40 9.86 0.76
N GLU A 161 -10.89 9.53 1.96
CA GLU A 161 -9.72 10.17 2.54
C GLU A 161 -8.46 9.84 1.71
N ALA A 162 -8.25 8.57 1.39
CA ALA A 162 -7.13 8.11 0.59
C ALA A 162 -7.15 8.68 -0.84
N SER A 163 -8.33 8.83 -1.43
CA SER A 163 -8.50 9.39 -2.78
C SER A 163 -8.09 10.86 -2.88
N ARG A 164 -8.16 11.63 -1.79
CA ARG A 164 -7.81 13.07 -1.82
C ARG A 164 -6.38 13.30 -2.26
N SER A 165 -5.44 12.48 -1.80
CA SER A 165 -4.01 12.57 -2.16
C SER A 165 -3.77 12.37 -3.66
N HIS A 166 -4.69 11.67 -4.36
CA HIS A 166 -4.55 11.36 -5.79
C HIS A 166 -5.19 12.39 -6.71
N ARG A 167 -6.11 13.24 -6.20
CA ARG A 167 -6.78 14.27 -7.01
C ARG A 167 -5.77 15.27 -7.55
N GLY A 168 -5.65 15.38 -8.89
CA GLY A 168 -4.71 16.29 -9.56
C GLY A 168 -3.23 15.93 -9.37
N ALA A 169 -2.89 14.76 -8.86
CA ALA A 169 -1.53 14.30 -8.70
C ALA A 169 -0.96 13.63 -9.99
N TRP A 170 -1.85 13.20 -10.86
CA TRP A 170 -1.52 12.48 -12.08
C TRP A 170 -1.62 13.46 -13.25
N LYS A 171 -0.48 14.07 -13.62
CA LYS A 171 -0.44 14.95 -14.79
C LYS A 171 -0.60 14.14 -16.06
N ALA A 172 -1.40 14.70 -16.97
CA ALA A 172 -1.57 14.18 -18.31
C ALA A 172 -0.27 14.23 -19.11
#